data_87097add548e6059c935e30d9d118e45
#
_entry.id   87097add548e6059c935e30d9d118e45
#
_cell.length_a   1.000
_cell.length_b   1.000
_cell.length_c   1.000
_cell.angle_alpha   90.00
_cell.angle_beta   90.00
_cell.angle_gamma   90.00
#
_symmetry.space_group_name_H-M   'P 1'
#
loop_
_entity.id
_entity.type
_entity.pdbx_description
1 polymer ?
#
loop_
_entity_poly.entity_id
_entity_poly.type
_entity_poly.pdbx_seq_one_letter_code
_entity_poly.pdbx_strand_id
1 'polypeptide(L)'
;KNILANKKPERRDIFLTSCAVNSRQTLFAFTNFGNCFKVDIELIPESKGKQLDGVRFDQIYKKAGSEKPVALLTVDEETDAKFIFFTKGGTVKLSPCADYFDPKSPFAALKLKDGDEVVSVEMYRDKAQMFFATKNGMCLYAEGTVPEQGRIAGGVKGIELSEGDEVVCGTLVDDDFNGEIFVATGFGTFKRVILGTINKLSRARKGVKLVDLGDPSNGEFVLFAKWLSGGDSFDFAVADKSGKLYYSDSAKVAVENRTTKGKQLSGLEKCQPERLFPIARQR
;
A
#
# COMPACT_ATOMS: atom_id res chain seq x y z
N LYS A 1 8.27 15.10 18.15
CA LYS A 1 8.19 13.94 19.06
C LYS A 1 8.54 12.71 18.24
N ASN A 2 9.67 12.06 18.50
CA ASN A 2 10.04 10.80 17.84
C ASN A 2 9.24 9.66 18.48
N ILE A 3 8.29 9.12 17.78
CA ILE A 3 7.54 7.92 18.19
C ILE A 3 8.40 6.66 18.06
N LEU A 4 9.60 6.79 17.47
CA LEU A 4 10.56 5.70 17.29
C LEU A 4 11.55 5.70 18.45
N ALA A 5 11.31 4.86 19.45
CA ALA A 5 12.34 4.52 20.42
C ALA A 5 13.46 3.70 19.71
N ASN A 6 14.71 3.99 20.06
CA ASN A 6 15.92 3.30 19.60
C ASN A 6 16.02 1.81 20.05
N LYS A 7 14.90 1.08 20.07
CA LYS A 7 14.90 -0.34 20.38
C LYS A 7 14.81 -1.12 19.08
N LYS A 8 15.72 -2.07 18.87
CA LYS A 8 15.51 -3.11 17.85
C LYS A 8 14.15 -3.73 18.16
N PRO A 9 13.20 -3.74 17.20
CA PRO A 9 11.90 -4.34 17.44
C PRO A 9 12.11 -5.77 17.97
N GLU A 10 11.39 -6.12 19.00
CA GLU A 10 11.32 -7.51 19.38
C GLU A 10 10.75 -8.27 18.19
N ARG A 11 11.15 -9.51 17.94
CA ARG A 11 10.74 -10.32 16.76
C ARG A 11 9.21 -10.46 16.58
N ARG A 12 8.41 -9.85 17.43
CA ARG A 12 6.94 -9.87 17.41
C ARG A 12 6.31 -8.57 16.91
N ASP A 13 7.06 -7.49 16.85
CA ASP A 13 6.54 -6.18 16.45
C ASP A 13 6.93 -5.89 15.00
N ILE A 14 5.93 -5.64 14.15
CA ILE A 14 6.12 -5.29 12.76
C ILE A 14 5.70 -3.83 12.58
N PHE A 15 6.65 -2.98 12.23
CA PHE A 15 6.38 -1.59 11.88
C PHE A 15 5.86 -1.52 10.45
N LEU A 16 4.56 -1.24 10.28
CA LEU A 16 3.94 -1.17 8.97
C LEU A 16 4.23 0.15 8.26
N THR A 17 4.27 1.25 9.01
CA THR A 17 4.52 2.59 8.48
C THR A 17 5.04 3.51 9.57
N SER A 18 5.73 4.57 9.16
CA SER A 18 6.14 5.66 10.04
C SER A 18 5.97 6.99 9.29
N CYS A 19 5.57 8.02 9.99
CA CYS A 19 5.53 9.37 9.46
C CYS A 19 6.11 10.36 10.48
N ALA A 20 6.78 11.38 9.98
CA ALA A 20 7.20 12.51 10.79
C ALA A 20 6.06 13.55 10.80
N VAL A 21 5.79 14.12 11.96
CA VAL A 21 4.77 15.16 12.13
C VAL A 21 5.38 16.32 12.87
N ASN A 22 5.16 17.54 12.41
CA ASN A 22 5.48 18.76 13.14
C ASN A 22 4.20 19.47 13.61
N SER A 23 4.34 20.47 14.48
CA SER A 23 3.21 21.17 15.10
C SER A 23 2.33 22.00 14.15
N ARG A 24 2.74 22.18 12.89
CA ARG A 24 1.98 22.91 11.86
C ARG A 24 1.22 21.97 10.93
N GLN A 25 1.41 20.66 11.08
CA GLN A 25 0.83 19.66 10.21
C GLN A 25 -0.31 18.92 10.89
N THR A 26 -1.33 18.60 10.11
CA THR A 26 -2.38 17.67 10.51
C THR A 26 -2.01 16.27 10.07
N LEU A 27 -2.10 15.31 10.99
CA LEU A 27 -1.94 13.89 10.70
C LEU A 27 -3.30 13.29 10.34
N PHE A 28 -3.44 12.83 9.11
CA PHE A 28 -4.61 12.10 8.64
C PHE A 28 -4.37 10.60 8.66
N ALA A 29 -5.34 9.85 9.18
CA ALA A 29 -5.38 8.39 9.08
C ALA A 29 -6.55 7.98 8.18
N PHE A 30 -6.26 7.17 7.16
CA PHE A 30 -7.25 6.64 6.22
C PHE A 30 -7.47 5.16 6.49
N THR A 31 -8.72 4.70 6.34
CA THR A 31 -9.10 3.31 6.58
C THR A 31 -9.47 2.59 5.29
N ASN A 32 -9.43 1.26 5.33
CA ASN A 32 -9.88 0.42 4.21
C ASN A 32 -11.36 0.63 3.83
N PHE A 33 -12.20 1.11 4.76
CA PHE A 33 -13.62 1.41 4.47
C PHE A 33 -13.85 2.83 3.95
N GLY A 34 -12.78 3.52 3.53
CA GLY A 34 -12.87 4.84 2.92
C GLY A 34 -13.19 5.96 3.91
N ASN A 35 -12.96 5.74 5.19
CA ASN A 35 -13.06 6.78 6.21
C ASN A 35 -11.72 7.43 6.47
N CYS A 36 -11.77 8.67 6.95
CA CYS A 36 -10.62 9.43 7.37
C CYS A 36 -10.87 10.05 8.75
N PHE A 37 -9.82 10.23 9.50
CA PHE A 37 -9.87 11.03 10.72
C PHE A 37 -8.56 11.78 10.94
N LYS A 38 -8.68 12.93 11.59
CA LYS A 38 -7.54 13.70 12.06
C LYS A 38 -7.06 13.09 13.37
N VAL A 39 -5.81 12.67 13.40
CA VAL A 39 -5.21 12.08 14.60
C VAL A 39 -4.74 13.20 15.49
N ASP A 40 -5.29 13.26 16.68
CA ASP A 40 -4.80 14.14 17.74
C ASP A 40 -3.48 13.56 18.27
N ILE A 41 -2.38 14.21 17.91
CA ILE A 41 -1.02 13.77 18.26
C ILE A 41 -0.79 13.81 19.79
N GLU A 42 -1.53 14.64 20.50
CA GLU A 42 -1.43 14.73 21.96
C GLU A 42 -1.97 13.48 22.67
N LEU A 43 -2.89 12.76 22.02
CA LEU A 43 -3.40 11.49 22.53
C LEU A 43 -2.39 10.34 22.38
N ILE A 44 -1.31 10.54 21.60
CA ILE A 44 -0.26 9.53 21.43
C ILE A 44 0.81 9.76 22.48
N PRO A 45 1.04 8.80 23.40
CA PRO A 45 2.02 8.95 24.46
C PRO A 45 3.44 9.08 23.91
N GLU A 46 4.26 9.87 24.58
CA GLU A 46 5.69 9.87 24.31
C GLU A 46 6.31 8.58 24.81
N SER A 47 7.03 7.89 23.95
CA SER A 47 7.84 6.76 24.38
C SER A 47 9.03 7.25 25.20
N LYS A 48 9.11 6.88 26.47
CA LYS A 48 10.24 7.18 27.35
C LYS A 48 11.05 5.88 27.55
N GLY A 49 12.24 5.82 26.95
CA GLY A 49 13.16 4.69 27.16
C GLY A 49 12.88 3.45 26.30
N LYS A 50 13.00 2.26 26.90
CA LYS A 50 12.96 0.97 26.17
C LYS A 50 11.56 0.41 25.92
N GLN A 51 10.51 1.01 26.45
CA GLN A 51 9.14 0.52 26.36
C GLN A 51 8.41 1.32 25.29
N LEU A 52 7.91 0.62 24.26
CA LEU A 52 7.11 1.18 23.17
C LEU A 52 5.63 1.05 23.58
N ASP A 53 5.19 1.89 24.49
CA ASP A 53 3.77 1.98 24.81
C ASP A 53 3.10 2.83 23.74
N GLY A 54 2.33 2.20 22.87
CA GLY A 54 1.50 2.87 21.88
C GLY A 54 0.05 2.91 22.30
N VAL A 55 -0.76 3.69 21.59
CA VAL A 55 -2.21 3.67 21.69
C VAL A 55 -2.76 2.80 20.56
N ARG A 56 -3.71 1.92 20.91
CA ARG A 56 -4.37 1.09 19.90
C ARG A 56 -5.20 1.96 18.97
N PHE A 57 -5.25 1.59 17.71
CA PHE A 57 -6.02 2.30 16.69
C PHE A 57 -7.51 2.46 17.06
N ASP A 58 -8.12 1.43 17.64
CA ASP A 58 -9.51 1.45 18.10
C ASP A 58 -9.77 2.35 19.32
N GLN A 59 -8.74 2.70 20.07
CA GLN A 59 -8.84 3.67 21.18
C GLN A 59 -8.83 5.11 20.66
N ILE A 60 -8.08 5.39 19.60
CA ILE A 60 -8.07 6.71 18.93
C ILE A 60 -9.33 6.84 18.05
N TYR A 61 -9.71 5.78 17.38
CA TYR A 61 -10.82 5.73 16.44
C TYR A 61 -11.96 4.83 16.97
N LYS A 62 -12.88 5.40 17.74
CA LYS A 62 -13.96 4.68 18.45
C LYS A 62 -14.96 3.92 17.59
N LYS A 63 -14.93 4.08 16.25
CA LYS A 63 -15.78 3.36 15.29
C LYS A 63 -15.06 2.20 14.59
N ALA A 64 -13.85 1.87 15.00
CA ALA A 64 -12.97 1.04 14.20
C ALA A 64 -13.53 -0.35 13.86
N GLY A 65 -14.30 -1.02 14.69
CA GLY A 65 -14.84 -2.32 14.35
C GLY A 65 -13.83 -3.21 13.62
N SER A 66 -14.13 -3.59 12.38
CA SER A 66 -13.24 -4.29 11.46
C SER A 66 -12.36 -3.36 10.59
N GLU A 67 -12.47 -2.04 10.74
CA GLU A 67 -11.66 -1.08 9.99
C GLU A 67 -10.19 -1.17 10.33
N LYS A 68 -9.36 -1.04 9.31
CA LYS A 68 -7.89 -1.07 9.41
C LYS A 68 -7.31 0.20 8.80
N PRO A 69 -6.27 0.80 9.42
CA PRO A 69 -5.57 1.90 8.80
C PRO A 69 -4.83 1.39 7.55
N VAL A 70 -4.95 2.13 6.45
CA VAL A 70 -4.24 1.86 5.19
C VAL A 70 -3.19 2.92 4.87
N ALA A 71 -3.35 4.14 5.41
CA ALA A 71 -2.37 5.21 5.25
C ALA A 71 -2.38 6.17 6.45
N LEU A 72 -1.20 6.70 6.76
CA LEU A 72 -0.97 7.82 7.67
C LEU A 72 -0.23 8.90 6.88
N LEU A 73 -0.84 10.06 6.70
CA LEU A 73 -0.29 11.14 5.88
C LEU A 73 -0.34 12.46 6.66
N THR A 74 0.75 13.22 6.57
CA THR A 74 0.86 14.55 7.19
C THR A 74 0.74 15.63 6.14
N VAL A 75 -0.06 16.65 6.42
CA VAL A 75 -0.35 17.73 5.47
C VAL A 75 -0.33 19.06 6.22
N ASP A 76 0.26 20.08 5.60
CA ASP A 76 0.16 21.45 6.07
C ASP A 76 -1.23 22.01 5.74
N GLU A 77 -1.80 22.86 6.63
CA GLU A 77 -3.16 23.39 6.43
C GLU A 77 -3.27 24.27 5.18
N GLU A 78 -2.24 25.08 4.93
CA GLU A 78 -2.16 25.89 3.73
C GLU A 78 -1.44 25.12 2.63
N THR A 79 -2.19 24.33 1.84
CA THR A 79 -1.62 23.48 0.79
C THR A 79 -2.52 23.35 -0.42
N ASP A 80 -1.92 23.25 -1.59
CA ASP A 80 -2.53 22.84 -2.86
C ASP A 80 -2.33 21.34 -3.15
N ALA A 81 -1.74 20.61 -2.19
CA ALA A 81 -1.50 19.18 -2.29
C ALA A 81 -2.81 18.38 -2.42
N LYS A 82 -2.70 17.19 -2.95
CA LYS A 82 -3.84 16.32 -3.22
C LYS A 82 -3.56 14.90 -2.72
N PHE A 83 -4.61 14.24 -2.28
CA PHE A 83 -4.59 12.80 -2.03
C PHE A 83 -5.00 12.04 -3.28
N ILE A 84 -4.33 10.92 -3.54
CA ILE A 84 -4.76 9.94 -4.53
C ILE A 84 -5.11 8.63 -3.81
N PHE A 85 -6.27 8.10 -4.13
CA PHE A 85 -6.82 6.87 -3.56
C PHE A 85 -6.83 5.78 -4.61
N PHE A 86 -6.53 4.55 -4.19
CA PHE A 86 -6.66 3.35 -5.00
C PHE A 86 -7.55 2.36 -4.26
N THR A 87 -8.52 1.76 -4.96
CA THR A 87 -9.42 0.77 -4.36
C THR A 87 -9.20 -0.62 -4.90
N LYS A 88 -9.64 -1.60 -4.13
CA LYS A 88 -9.62 -3.02 -4.46
C LYS A 88 -10.41 -3.33 -5.73
N GLY A 89 -11.54 -2.63 -5.94
CA GLY A 89 -12.35 -2.69 -7.15
C GLY A 89 -11.77 -1.94 -8.36
N GLY A 90 -10.53 -1.45 -8.28
CA GLY A 90 -9.83 -0.81 -9.41
C GLY A 90 -10.24 0.63 -9.68
N THR A 91 -10.84 1.30 -8.71
CA THR A 91 -11.15 2.73 -8.78
C THR A 91 -9.95 3.55 -8.34
N VAL A 92 -9.78 4.73 -8.94
CA VAL A 92 -8.82 5.76 -8.53
C VAL A 92 -9.53 7.08 -8.33
N LYS A 93 -9.13 7.84 -7.30
CA LYS A 93 -9.68 9.16 -7.01
C LYS A 93 -8.58 10.13 -6.67
N LEU A 94 -8.60 11.31 -7.25
CA LEU A 94 -7.77 12.46 -6.90
C LEU A 94 -8.63 13.51 -6.20
N SER A 95 -8.19 14.00 -5.05
CA SER A 95 -8.98 14.92 -4.22
C SER A 95 -8.08 15.94 -3.52
N PRO A 96 -8.45 17.24 -3.49
CA PRO A 96 -7.68 18.26 -2.77
C PRO A 96 -7.57 17.93 -1.29
N CYS A 97 -6.39 18.10 -0.70
CA CYS A 97 -6.20 17.94 0.74
C CYS A 97 -7.04 18.95 1.53
N ALA A 98 -7.28 20.14 0.98
CA ALA A 98 -8.10 21.18 1.60
C ALA A 98 -9.50 20.68 2.01
N ASP A 99 -10.11 19.78 1.24
CA ASP A 99 -11.45 19.22 1.54
C ASP A 99 -11.51 18.38 2.82
N TYR A 100 -10.37 18.08 3.45
CA TYR A 100 -10.26 17.17 4.59
C TYR A 100 -10.00 17.88 5.93
N PHE A 101 -9.76 19.20 5.92
CA PHE A 101 -9.50 19.95 7.15
C PHE A 101 -10.76 20.33 7.92
N ASP A 102 -11.82 20.76 7.23
CA ASP A 102 -13.06 21.26 7.87
C ASP A 102 -13.92 20.19 8.53
N PRO A 103 -14.09 18.96 7.96
CA PRO A 103 -15.02 18.00 8.53
C PRO A 103 -14.67 17.59 9.96
N LYS A 104 -15.70 17.42 10.79
CA LYS A 104 -15.54 16.83 12.11
C LYS A 104 -15.15 15.36 11.97
N SER A 105 -14.02 15.00 12.54
CA SER A 105 -13.49 13.63 12.52
C SER A 105 -14.30 12.70 13.45
N PRO A 106 -14.57 11.45 13.06
CA PRO A 106 -14.26 10.79 11.78
C PRO A 106 -15.27 11.13 10.66
N PHE A 107 -14.85 11.04 9.41
CA PHE A 107 -15.69 11.35 8.24
C PHE A 107 -15.35 10.47 7.02
N ALA A 108 -16.28 10.38 6.07
CA ALA A 108 -16.05 9.68 4.83
C ALA A 108 -15.05 10.45 3.93
N ALA A 109 -14.02 9.78 3.47
CA ALA A 109 -12.99 10.30 2.56
C ALA A 109 -13.25 9.92 1.10
N LEU A 110 -14.01 8.85 0.88
CA LEU A 110 -14.32 8.29 -0.43
C LEU A 110 -15.65 7.54 -0.34
N LYS A 111 -16.51 7.70 -1.35
CA LYS A 111 -17.71 6.87 -1.50
C LYS A 111 -17.33 5.56 -2.20
N LEU A 112 -17.17 4.50 -1.44
CA LEU A 112 -16.93 3.17 -1.96
C LEU A 112 -18.21 2.56 -2.56
N LYS A 113 -18.04 1.67 -3.53
CA LYS A 113 -19.08 0.75 -3.97
C LYS A 113 -19.24 -0.37 -2.93
N ASP A 114 -20.39 -1.06 -2.98
CA ASP A 114 -20.63 -2.19 -2.08
C ASP A 114 -19.54 -3.27 -2.25
N GLY A 115 -18.94 -3.66 -1.14
CA GLY A 115 -17.88 -4.67 -1.11
C GLY A 115 -16.49 -4.18 -1.55
N ASP A 116 -16.34 -2.91 -1.93
CA ASP A 116 -15.02 -2.34 -2.28
C ASP A 116 -14.29 -1.85 -1.03
N GLU A 117 -12.96 -1.81 -1.10
CA GLU A 117 -12.08 -1.34 -0.05
C GLU A 117 -10.99 -0.42 -0.62
N VAL A 118 -10.52 0.51 0.21
CA VAL A 118 -9.31 1.30 -0.11
C VAL A 118 -8.09 0.41 0.11
N VAL A 119 -7.24 0.30 -0.91
CA VAL A 119 -5.96 -0.42 -0.86
C VAL A 119 -4.83 0.49 -0.41
N SER A 120 -4.80 1.71 -0.92
CA SER A 120 -3.78 2.70 -0.56
C SER A 120 -4.29 4.13 -0.74
N VAL A 121 -3.69 5.04 0.01
CA VAL A 121 -3.82 6.49 -0.15
C VAL A 121 -2.43 7.09 -0.11
N GLU A 122 -2.11 7.94 -1.08
CA GLU A 122 -0.80 8.59 -1.20
C GLU A 122 -0.96 10.10 -1.42
N MET A 123 0.10 10.84 -1.13
CA MET A 123 0.24 12.21 -1.61
C MET A 123 0.43 12.16 -3.13
N TYR A 124 -0.41 12.87 -3.87
CA TYR A 124 -0.25 12.96 -5.31
C TYR A 124 1.06 13.67 -5.67
N ARG A 125 1.76 13.14 -6.65
CA ARG A 125 2.98 13.72 -7.20
C ARG A 125 2.76 14.01 -8.69
N ASP A 126 2.99 15.25 -9.07
CA ASP A 126 2.98 15.65 -10.48
C ASP A 126 3.95 14.79 -11.29
N LYS A 127 3.54 14.41 -12.49
CA LYS A 127 4.30 13.54 -13.42
C LYS A 127 4.44 12.07 -13.02
N ALA A 128 4.10 11.68 -11.76
CA ALA A 128 4.04 10.28 -11.41
C ALA A 128 2.93 9.57 -12.18
N GLN A 129 3.17 8.33 -12.53
CA GLN A 129 2.22 7.46 -13.22
C GLN A 129 1.56 6.51 -12.24
N MET A 130 0.40 5.99 -12.59
CA MET A 130 -0.28 5.00 -11.77
C MET A 130 0.21 3.59 -12.10
N PHE A 131 0.40 2.79 -11.08
CA PHE A 131 0.65 1.37 -11.23
C PHE A 131 -0.37 0.56 -10.43
N PHE A 132 -0.90 -0.47 -11.07
CA PHE A 132 -1.82 -1.43 -10.45
C PHE A 132 -1.25 -2.83 -10.62
N ALA A 133 -1.28 -3.63 -9.55
CA ALA A 133 -1.10 -5.08 -9.62
C ALA A 133 -2.35 -5.75 -9.07
N THR A 134 -2.79 -6.84 -9.73
CA THR A 134 -4.01 -7.54 -9.35
C THR A 134 -3.71 -8.91 -8.76
N LYS A 135 -4.66 -9.44 -8.02
CA LYS A 135 -4.60 -10.76 -7.40
C LYS A 135 -4.39 -11.88 -8.42
N ASN A 136 -5.01 -11.76 -9.60
CA ASN A 136 -4.87 -12.73 -10.68
C ASN A 136 -3.61 -12.53 -11.53
N GLY A 137 -2.63 -11.78 -11.04
CA GLY A 137 -1.31 -11.68 -11.67
C GLY A 137 -1.22 -10.74 -12.86
N MET A 138 -2.18 -9.83 -13.03
CA MET A 138 -2.13 -8.77 -14.03
C MET A 138 -1.52 -7.50 -13.45
N CYS A 139 -1.05 -6.60 -14.32
CA CYS A 139 -0.67 -5.24 -13.95
C CYS A 139 -1.04 -4.25 -15.03
N LEU A 140 -1.24 -3.01 -14.60
CA LEU A 140 -1.39 -1.87 -15.49
C LEU A 140 -0.42 -0.76 -15.06
N TYR A 141 0.50 -0.42 -15.94
CA TYR A 141 1.29 0.79 -15.83
C TYR A 141 0.55 1.87 -16.63
N ALA A 142 -0.14 2.74 -15.91
CA ALA A 142 -1.14 3.64 -16.50
C ALA A 142 -0.64 5.07 -16.57
N GLU A 143 -0.71 5.63 -17.77
CA GLU A 143 -0.61 7.05 -18.00
C GLU A 143 -2.00 7.71 -18.05
N GLY A 144 -2.01 9.02 -17.94
CA GLY A 144 -3.20 9.84 -18.08
C GLY A 144 -3.65 10.50 -16.78
N THR A 145 -4.54 11.47 -16.94
CA THR A 145 -5.03 12.29 -15.84
C THR A 145 -6.17 11.61 -15.09
N VAL A 146 -6.17 11.77 -13.77
CA VAL A 146 -7.31 11.49 -12.91
C VAL A 146 -8.01 12.82 -12.66
N PRO A 147 -9.31 12.95 -12.99
CA PRO A 147 -10.03 14.19 -12.71
C PRO A 147 -10.08 14.43 -11.21
N GLU A 148 -9.84 15.68 -10.83
CA GLU A 148 -9.98 16.10 -9.44
C GLU A 148 -11.45 16.07 -9.03
N GLN A 149 -11.73 15.54 -7.87
CA GLN A 149 -13.08 15.34 -7.34
C GLN A 149 -13.14 15.71 -5.87
N GLY A 150 -14.29 16.21 -5.44
CA GLY A 150 -14.55 16.50 -4.04
C GLY A 150 -14.47 15.25 -3.15
N ARG A 151 -14.29 15.47 -1.86
CA ARG A 151 -14.04 14.46 -0.84
C ARG A 151 -14.97 13.23 -0.89
N ILE A 152 -16.29 13.45 -1.03
CA ILE A 152 -17.29 12.37 -1.00
C ILE A 152 -17.57 11.72 -2.36
N ALA A 153 -16.84 12.09 -3.42
CA ALA A 153 -17.01 11.46 -4.73
C ALA A 153 -16.43 10.03 -4.75
N GLY A 154 -16.94 9.19 -5.66
CA GLY A 154 -16.57 7.78 -5.77
C GLY A 154 -15.35 7.49 -6.63
N GLY A 155 -14.72 8.49 -7.26
CA GLY A 155 -13.58 8.28 -8.15
C GLY A 155 -13.98 7.87 -9.58
N VAL A 156 -13.00 7.43 -10.33
CA VAL A 156 -13.12 6.95 -11.71
C VAL A 156 -12.41 5.61 -11.88
N LYS A 157 -12.74 4.86 -12.94
CA LYS A 157 -12.06 3.60 -13.24
C LYS A 157 -10.57 3.83 -13.46
N GLY A 158 -9.72 3.18 -12.67
CA GLY A 158 -8.27 3.16 -12.80
C GLY A 158 -7.79 2.03 -13.69
N ILE A 159 -8.21 0.82 -13.38
CA ILE A 159 -7.93 -0.42 -14.12
C ILE A 159 -9.24 -1.16 -14.42
N GLU A 160 -9.29 -1.91 -15.51
CA GLU A 160 -10.38 -2.84 -15.79
C GLU A 160 -10.03 -4.23 -15.27
N LEU A 161 -10.80 -4.72 -14.29
CA LEU A 161 -10.63 -6.03 -13.69
C LEU A 161 -11.46 -7.09 -14.43
N SER A 162 -10.92 -8.29 -14.51
CA SER A 162 -11.71 -9.47 -14.88
C SER A 162 -12.64 -9.85 -13.72
N GLU A 163 -13.66 -10.68 -13.99
CA GLU A 163 -14.55 -11.18 -12.96
C GLU A 163 -13.77 -11.89 -11.84
N GLY A 164 -14.08 -11.56 -10.60
CA GLY A 164 -13.42 -12.13 -9.41
C GLY A 164 -11.99 -11.64 -9.15
N ASP A 165 -11.43 -10.76 -10.00
CA ASP A 165 -10.11 -10.17 -9.75
C ASP A 165 -10.21 -8.92 -8.87
N GLU A 166 -9.13 -8.61 -8.18
CA GLU A 166 -9.05 -7.46 -7.29
C GLU A 166 -7.65 -6.83 -7.32
N VAL A 167 -7.55 -5.53 -7.08
CA VAL A 167 -6.28 -4.82 -6.94
C VAL A 167 -5.66 -5.18 -5.59
N VAL A 168 -4.41 -5.64 -5.60
CA VAL A 168 -3.61 -5.89 -4.40
C VAL A 168 -2.55 -4.80 -4.16
N CYS A 169 -2.20 -4.04 -5.21
CA CYS A 169 -1.32 -2.87 -5.12
C CYS A 169 -1.81 -1.81 -6.09
N GLY A 170 -2.13 -0.63 -5.59
CA GLY A 170 -2.34 0.58 -6.36
C GLY A 170 -1.40 1.64 -5.81
N THR A 171 -0.57 2.25 -6.65
CA THR A 171 0.46 3.21 -6.20
C THR A 171 0.84 4.17 -7.32
N LEU A 172 1.45 5.29 -6.94
CA LEU A 172 2.16 6.17 -7.86
C LEU A 172 3.58 5.67 -8.06
N VAL A 173 4.03 5.63 -9.29
CA VAL A 173 5.40 5.29 -9.67
C VAL A 173 6.01 6.45 -10.44
N ASP A 174 7.28 6.72 -10.16
CA ASP A 174 8.03 7.70 -10.93
C ASP A 174 8.39 7.08 -12.29
N ASP A 175 8.61 7.91 -13.29
CA ASP A 175 9.00 7.45 -14.62
C ASP A 175 10.49 7.04 -14.61
N ASP A 176 10.79 6.02 -13.81
CA ASP A 176 12.12 5.44 -13.65
C ASP A 176 12.21 4.12 -14.38
N PHE A 177 12.92 4.10 -15.50
CA PHE A 177 13.12 2.91 -16.31
C PHE A 177 13.74 1.74 -15.52
N ASN A 178 14.59 2.03 -14.54
CA ASN A 178 15.27 1.04 -13.70
C ASN A 178 14.48 0.70 -12.43
N GLY A 179 13.34 1.34 -12.21
CA GLY A 179 12.46 1.00 -11.11
C GLY A 179 11.92 -0.43 -11.23
N GLU A 180 11.59 -1.04 -10.12
CA GLU A 180 11.21 -2.45 -10.05
C GLU A 180 9.88 -2.64 -9.33
N ILE A 181 9.15 -3.65 -9.75
CA ILE A 181 7.96 -4.13 -9.04
C ILE A 181 8.33 -5.44 -8.33
N PHE A 182 8.37 -5.38 -7.02
CA PHE A 182 8.45 -6.58 -6.18
C PHE A 182 7.09 -7.28 -6.17
N VAL A 183 7.10 -8.60 -6.32
CA VAL A 183 5.90 -9.46 -6.31
C VAL A 183 6.14 -10.65 -5.41
N ALA A 184 5.17 -10.95 -4.56
CA ALA A 184 5.10 -12.18 -3.77
C ALA A 184 3.77 -12.88 -4.00
N THR A 185 3.79 -14.22 -4.15
CA THR A 185 2.60 -15.03 -4.39
C THR A 185 2.18 -15.83 -3.16
N GLY A 186 0.94 -16.31 -3.14
CA GLY A 186 0.40 -17.14 -2.06
C GLY A 186 1.10 -18.48 -1.89
N PHE A 187 1.75 -19.00 -2.94
CA PHE A 187 2.55 -20.24 -2.85
C PHE A 187 4.02 -20.00 -2.46
N GLY A 188 4.38 -18.75 -2.13
CA GLY A 188 5.71 -18.42 -1.61
C GLY A 188 6.77 -18.25 -2.67
N THR A 189 6.39 -17.88 -3.89
CA THR A 189 7.34 -17.43 -4.90
C THR A 189 7.48 -15.91 -4.89
N PHE A 190 8.67 -15.44 -5.19
CA PHE A 190 9.03 -14.03 -5.17
C PHE A 190 9.80 -13.67 -6.42
N LYS A 191 9.60 -12.47 -6.92
CA LYS A 191 10.41 -11.89 -8.00
C LYS A 191 10.36 -10.37 -7.99
N ARG A 192 11.28 -9.76 -8.73
CA ARG A 192 11.24 -8.34 -9.10
C ARG A 192 11.14 -8.24 -10.62
N VAL A 193 10.34 -7.30 -11.09
CA VAL A 193 10.14 -7.05 -12.52
C VAL A 193 10.54 -5.60 -12.80
N ILE A 194 11.42 -5.37 -13.79
CA ILE A 194 11.82 -4.02 -14.18
C ILE A 194 10.63 -3.30 -14.81
N LEU A 195 10.28 -2.13 -14.29
CA LEU A 195 9.14 -1.32 -14.76
C LEU A 195 9.27 -0.98 -16.25
N GLY A 196 10.48 -0.66 -16.71
CA GLY A 196 10.75 -0.35 -18.12
C GLY A 196 10.43 -1.47 -19.11
N THR A 197 10.18 -2.71 -18.64
CA THR A 197 9.71 -3.83 -19.47
C THR A 197 8.18 -3.89 -19.61
N ILE A 198 7.46 -2.99 -18.94
CA ILE A 198 5.99 -2.90 -18.94
C ILE A 198 5.60 -1.65 -19.74
N ASN A 199 4.93 -1.84 -20.84
CA ASN A 199 4.46 -0.71 -21.66
C ASN A 199 3.42 0.12 -20.90
N LYS A 200 3.54 1.44 -20.97
CA LYS A 200 2.50 2.36 -20.50
C LYS A 200 1.26 2.23 -21.36
N LEU A 201 0.12 2.21 -20.73
CA LEU A 201 -1.18 2.16 -21.37
C LEU A 201 -2.06 3.28 -20.80
N SER A 202 -3.13 3.63 -21.51
CA SER A 202 -4.12 4.52 -20.94
C SER A 202 -4.83 3.89 -19.74
N ARG A 203 -5.27 4.70 -18.80
CA ARG A 203 -6.12 4.29 -17.67
C ARG A 203 -7.34 3.47 -18.13
N ALA A 204 -7.92 2.67 -17.25
CA ALA A 204 -9.10 1.83 -17.46
C ALA A 204 -8.95 0.70 -18.50
N ARG A 205 -7.72 0.22 -18.70
CA ARG A 205 -7.41 -0.99 -19.48
C ARG A 205 -7.19 -2.19 -18.55
N LYS A 206 -7.28 -3.42 -19.09
CA LYS A 206 -6.98 -4.68 -18.35
C LYS A 206 -5.50 -4.85 -18.00
N GLY A 207 -4.63 -4.13 -18.71
CA GLY A 207 -3.19 -4.26 -18.51
C GLY A 207 -2.59 -5.52 -19.14
N VAL A 208 -1.49 -5.99 -18.57
CA VAL A 208 -0.70 -7.12 -19.06
C VAL A 208 -0.37 -8.07 -17.90
N LYS A 209 0.04 -9.30 -18.24
CA LYS A 209 0.51 -10.27 -17.22
C LYS A 209 1.76 -9.73 -16.49
N LEU A 210 1.74 -9.75 -15.17
CA LEU A 210 2.85 -9.39 -14.28
C LEU A 210 3.61 -10.62 -13.79
N VAL A 211 2.88 -11.70 -13.50
CA VAL A 211 3.43 -12.95 -13.00
C VAL A 211 2.64 -14.13 -13.60
N ASP A 212 3.32 -15.23 -13.86
CA ASP A 212 2.68 -16.48 -14.28
C ASP A 212 2.26 -17.25 -13.02
N LEU A 213 0.97 -17.32 -12.75
CA LEU A 213 0.40 -18.07 -11.64
C LEU A 213 0.09 -19.54 -12.01
N GLY A 214 0.35 -19.95 -13.24
CA GLY A 214 0.02 -21.28 -13.75
C GLY A 214 -1.47 -21.42 -14.07
N ASP A 215 -2.02 -22.61 -13.82
CA ASP A 215 -3.43 -22.90 -14.05
C ASP A 215 -4.29 -22.20 -12.99
N PRO A 216 -5.35 -21.46 -13.36
CA PRO A 216 -6.24 -20.80 -12.41
C PRO A 216 -6.87 -21.75 -11.36
N SER A 217 -7.03 -23.03 -11.70
CA SER A 217 -7.60 -24.04 -10.79
C SER A 217 -6.68 -24.39 -9.61
N ASN A 218 -5.39 -24.02 -9.65
CA ASN A 218 -4.44 -24.33 -8.58
C ASN A 218 -4.62 -23.43 -7.34
N GLY A 219 -5.39 -22.34 -7.47
CA GLY A 219 -5.64 -21.39 -6.36
C GLY A 219 -4.48 -20.44 -6.07
N GLU A 220 -3.48 -20.33 -6.96
CA GLU A 220 -2.38 -19.38 -6.81
C GLU A 220 -2.86 -17.94 -7.03
N PHE A 221 -2.27 -17.01 -6.31
CA PHE A 221 -2.63 -15.59 -6.40
C PHE A 221 -1.44 -14.70 -6.03
N VAL A 222 -1.49 -13.42 -6.44
CA VAL A 222 -0.56 -12.40 -5.94
C VAL A 222 -0.99 -11.98 -4.54
N LEU A 223 -0.13 -12.26 -3.59
CA LEU A 223 -0.33 -11.91 -2.18
C LEU A 223 0.03 -10.45 -1.90
N PHE A 224 1.10 -9.98 -2.53
CA PHE A 224 1.64 -8.64 -2.28
C PHE A 224 2.44 -8.16 -3.49
N ALA A 225 2.35 -6.86 -3.78
CA ALA A 225 3.22 -6.19 -4.74
C ALA A 225 3.61 -4.81 -4.19
N LYS A 226 4.81 -4.32 -4.57
CA LYS A 226 5.32 -3.03 -4.15
C LYS A 226 6.26 -2.44 -5.20
N TRP A 227 6.09 -1.15 -5.46
CA TRP A 227 7.02 -0.36 -6.24
C TRP A 227 8.32 -0.08 -5.47
N LEU A 228 9.44 -0.17 -6.16
CA LEU A 228 10.79 0.18 -5.70
C LEU A 228 11.44 1.08 -6.75
N SER A 229 11.94 2.24 -6.31
CA SER A 229 12.82 3.05 -7.15
C SER A 229 14.12 2.29 -7.47
N GLY A 230 14.77 2.61 -8.58
CA GLY A 230 15.95 1.88 -9.02
C GLY A 230 17.04 1.82 -7.94
N GLY A 231 17.45 0.61 -7.60
CA GLY A 231 18.45 0.35 -6.55
C GLY A 231 17.89 0.31 -5.11
N ASP A 232 16.61 0.62 -4.90
CA ASP A 232 16.00 0.52 -3.58
C ASP A 232 15.72 -0.93 -3.18
N SER A 233 15.68 -1.14 -1.87
CA SER A 233 15.28 -2.41 -1.26
C SER A 233 14.58 -2.19 0.06
N PHE A 234 13.83 -3.18 0.52
CA PHE A 234 13.16 -3.15 1.81
C PHE A 234 13.22 -4.50 2.50
N ASP A 235 13.23 -4.47 3.82
CA ASP A 235 13.06 -5.66 4.64
C ASP A 235 11.59 -6.02 4.74
N PHE A 236 11.28 -7.31 4.79
CA PHE A 236 9.90 -7.76 4.96
C PHE A 236 9.79 -8.98 5.85
N ALA A 237 8.61 -9.11 6.47
CA ALA A 237 8.21 -10.30 7.18
C ALA A 237 7.06 -10.98 6.44
N VAL A 238 7.09 -12.30 6.37
CA VAL A 238 6.00 -13.13 5.89
C VAL A 238 5.41 -13.90 7.05
N ALA A 239 4.12 -13.76 7.30
CA ALA A 239 3.39 -14.60 8.24
C ALA A 239 2.80 -15.79 7.49
N ASP A 240 2.98 -16.99 8.02
CA ASP A 240 2.28 -18.17 7.54
C ASP A 240 0.93 -18.37 8.25
N LYS A 241 0.16 -19.36 7.82
CA LYS A 241 -1.15 -19.71 8.40
C LYS A 241 -1.10 -20.06 9.89
N SER A 242 0.06 -20.41 10.42
CA SER A 242 0.25 -20.67 11.87
C SER A 242 0.57 -19.39 12.66
N GLY A 243 0.73 -18.26 11.97
CA GLY A 243 1.18 -16.99 12.56
C GLY A 243 2.70 -16.91 12.78
N LYS A 244 3.48 -17.89 12.30
CA LYS A 244 4.94 -17.84 12.37
C LYS A 244 5.47 -16.80 11.37
N LEU A 245 6.45 -16.01 11.82
CA LEU A 245 7.08 -14.98 11.04
C LEU A 245 8.43 -15.44 10.47
N TYR A 246 8.60 -15.16 9.18
CA TYR A 246 9.84 -15.37 8.45
C TYR A 246 10.31 -14.01 7.90
N TYR A 247 11.59 -13.71 8.06
CA TYR A 247 12.16 -12.41 7.70
C TYR A 247 13.08 -12.54 6.50
N SER A 248 13.00 -11.60 5.57
CA SER A 248 13.88 -11.52 4.40
C SER A 248 14.03 -10.07 3.93
N ASP A 249 14.82 -9.89 2.87
CA ASP A 249 15.10 -8.62 2.21
C ASP A 249 14.81 -8.73 0.73
N SER A 250 14.16 -7.73 0.16
CA SER A 250 13.83 -7.68 -1.27
C SER A 250 15.06 -7.69 -2.18
N ALA A 251 16.24 -7.25 -1.70
CA ALA A 251 17.49 -7.34 -2.47
C ALA A 251 17.91 -8.79 -2.79
N LYS A 252 17.45 -9.77 -1.99
CA LYS A 252 17.71 -11.20 -2.24
C LYS A 252 16.79 -11.81 -3.30
N VAL A 253 15.77 -11.08 -3.72
CA VAL A 253 14.80 -11.54 -4.70
C VAL A 253 15.34 -11.29 -6.10
N ALA A 254 15.32 -12.31 -6.96
CA ALA A 254 15.82 -12.19 -8.32
C ALA A 254 14.96 -11.27 -9.18
N VAL A 255 15.62 -10.52 -10.06
CA VAL A 255 14.95 -9.80 -11.15
C VAL A 255 14.65 -10.78 -12.27
N GLU A 256 13.41 -10.85 -12.70
CA GLU A 256 12.92 -11.79 -13.69
C GLU A 256 11.95 -11.12 -14.68
N ASN A 257 11.72 -11.80 -15.80
CA ASN A 257 10.70 -11.37 -16.75
C ASN A 257 9.31 -11.44 -16.14
N ARG A 258 8.40 -10.54 -16.55
CA ARG A 258 7.03 -10.50 -16.08
C ARG A 258 6.23 -11.79 -16.30
N THR A 259 6.61 -12.63 -17.26
CA THR A 259 5.91 -13.87 -17.63
C THR A 259 6.43 -15.11 -16.88
N THR A 260 7.35 -14.99 -15.92
CA THR A 260 7.83 -16.09 -15.09
C THR A 260 7.02 -16.22 -13.80
N LYS A 261 7.14 -17.36 -13.13
CA LYS A 261 6.47 -17.64 -11.84
C LYS A 261 7.16 -17.00 -10.63
N GLY A 262 8.43 -16.61 -10.78
CA GLY A 262 9.28 -16.28 -9.65
C GLY A 262 9.89 -17.51 -8.98
N LYS A 263 10.66 -17.29 -7.89
CA LYS A 263 11.39 -18.34 -7.17
C LYS A 263 11.11 -18.30 -5.70
N GLN A 264 11.22 -19.43 -5.03
CA GLN A 264 11.24 -19.49 -3.57
C GLN A 264 12.52 -18.84 -3.04
N LEU A 265 12.42 -18.21 -1.88
CA LEU A 265 13.56 -17.65 -1.20
C LEU A 265 14.14 -18.62 -0.17
N SER A 266 15.47 -18.62 -0.08
CA SER A 266 16.18 -19.38 0.95
C SER A 266 15.73 -18.96 2.34
N GLY A 267 15.36 -19.94 3.16
CA GLY A 267 14.81 -19.74 4.50
C GLY A 267 13.28 -19.57 4.55
N LEU A 268 12.60 -19.50 3.38
CA LEU A 268 11.14 -19.45 3.28
C LEU A 268 10.52 -20.68 2.60
N GLU A 269 11.29 -21.73 2.31
CA GLU A 269 10.83 -22.90 1.55
C GLU A 269 9.68 -23.67 2.24
N LYS A 270 9.58 -23.56 3.55
CA LYS A 270 8.52 -24.17 4.35
C LYS A 270 7.39 -23.22 4.71
N CYS A 271 7.48 -21.96 4.27
CA CYS A 271 6.47 -20.95 4.54
C CYS A 271 5.31 -21.11 3.55
N GLN A 272 4.10 -21.19 4.06
CA GLN A 272 2.88 -21.00 3.28
C GLN A 272 2.36 -19.59 3.57
N PRO A 273 2.69 -18.60 2.73
CA PRO A 273 2.40 -17.20 3.01
C PRO A 273 0.90 -16.94 3.14
N GLU A 274 0.52 -16.26 4.21
CA GLU A 274 -0.82 -15.70 4.39
C GLU A 274 -0.80 -14.17 4.29
N ARG A 275 0.27 -13.57 4.81
CA ARG A 275 0.45 -12.10 4.78
C ARG A 275 1.91 -11.76 4.60
N LEU A 276 2.16 -10.64 3.92
CA LEU A 276 3.47 -10.02 3.82
C LEU A 276 3.41 -8.59 4.38
N PHE A 277 4.38 -8.25 5.19
CA PHE A 277 4.52 -6.96 5.84
C PHE A 277 5.85 -6.32 5.44
N PRO A 278 5.85 -5.19 4.72
CA PRO A 278 7.06 -4.40 4.57
C PRO A 278 7.48 -3.86 5.93
N ILE A 279 8.77 -3.94 6.23
CA ILE A 279 9.34 -3.42 7.48
C ILE A 279 10.04 -2.11 7.14
N ALA A 280 9.66 -1.04 7.83
CA ALA A 280 10.34 0.23 7.70
C ALA A 280 11.76 0.10 8.25
N ARG A 281 12.78 0.36 7.42
CA ARG A 281 14.16 0.51 7.90
C ARG A 281 14.22 1.77 8.74
N GLN A 282 14.67 1.64 9.97
CA GLN A 282 15.04 2.81 10.79
C GLN A 282 16.28 3.44 10.13
N ARG A 283 16.13 4.65 9.60
CA ARG A 283 17.23 5.48 9.13
C ARG A 283 17.87 6.23 10.28
#